data_ea4867e2af3e7a312c29c6ba331c5228
#
_entry.id   ea4867e2af3e7a312c29c6ba331c5228
#
_cell.length_a   1.000
_cell.length_b   1.000
_cell.length_c   1.000
_cell.angle_alpha   90.00
_cell.angle_beta   90.00
_cell.angle_gamma   90.00
#
_symmetry.space_group_name_H-M   'P 1'
#
loop_
_entity.id
_entity.type
_entity.pdbx_description
1 polymer ?
#
loop_
_entity_poly.entity_id
_entity_poly.type
_entity_poly.pdbx_seq_one_letter_code
_entity_poly.pdbx_strand_id
1 'polypeptide(L)'
;MQAGKYLPRHAAKLAETVAYLQALEAPGKRQLVVWPVHCVLGTWGHNIHQGLGEAIARWEMHTGLTCNKVLKGQNPMTEQYSAFRAEVPRVDDARTALNQDLLVQLAAGADRLLVAGEASSHCVAASVEDMLGALPNQRLKRTVLLTDCMSPVTGFEGLAEALVLQSLAHGLGAMAIGELPV
;
A
#
# COMPACT_ATOMS: atom_id res chain seq x y z
N MET A 1 -24.14 7.96 8.02
CA MET A 1 -24.90 6.86 8.64
C MET A 1 -25.92 7.36 9.66
N GLN A 2 -25.60 8.24 10.61
CA GLN A 2 -26.56 8.77 11.58
C GLN A 2 -27.79 9.43 10.95
N ALA A 3 -27.71 9.96 9.74
CA ALA A 3 -28.84 10.54 9.01
C ALA A 3 -29.64 9.52 8.16
N GLY A 4 -29.41 8.22 8.30
CA GLY A 4 -30.09 7.16 7.55
C GLY A 4 -29.80 7.12 6.04
N LYS A 5 -28.82 7.92 5.57
CA LYS A 5 -28.52 8.11 4.15
C LYS A 5 -27.71 6.93 3.56
N TYR A 6 -26.90 6.28 4.39
CA TYR A 6 -26.13 5.09 4.06
C TYR A 6 -26.26 4.08 5.17
N LEU A 7 -26.65 2.88 4.85
CA LEU A 7 -26.77 1.76 5.77
C LEU A 7 -25.93 0.58 5.28
N PRO A 8 -25.33 -0.20 6.17
CA PRO A 8 -24.67 -1.43 5.76
C PRO A 8 -25.69 -2.40 5.18
N ARG A 9 -25.28 -3.21 4.22
CA ARG A 9 -26.14 -4.23 3.59
C ARG A 9 -26.81 -5.15 4.61
N HIS A 10 -26.14 -5.42 5.72
CA HIS A 10 -26.66 -6.20 6.83
C HIS A 10 -26.85 -5.30 8.06
N ALA A 11 -28.08 -5.09 8.49
CA ALA A 11 -28.41 -4.24 9.62
C ALA A 11 -27.67 -4.62 10.93
N ALA A 12 -27.43 -5.92 11.15
CA ALA A 12 -26.65 -6.41 12.29
C ALA A 12 -25.20 -5.89 12.33
N LYS A 13 -24.66 -5.39 11.19
CA LYS A 13 -23.31 -4.83 11.09
C LYS A 13 -23.25 -3.31 11.34
N LEU A 14 -24.39 -2.67 11.65
CA LEU A 14 -24.42 -1.21 11.79
C LEU A 14 -23.48 -0.70 12.89
N ALA A 15 -23.54 -1.30 14.08
CA ALA A 15 -22.70 -0.88 15.21
C ALA A 15 -21.20 -1.05 14.90
N GLU A 16 -20.83 -2.18 14.33
CA GLU A 16 -19.46 -2.49 13.91
C GLU A 16 -18.97 -1.49 12.82
N THR A 17 -19.82 -1.20 11.85
CA THR A 17 -19.50 -0.24 10.79
C THR A 17 -19.33 1.18 11.32
N VAL A 18 -20.17 1.60 12.27
CA VAL A 18 -20.03 2.91 12.93
C VAL A 18 -18.73 2.99 13.71
N ALA A 19 -18.40 1.96 14.50
CA ALA A 19 -17.14 1.89 15.24
C ALA A 19 -15.91 1.95 14.31
N TYR A 20 -15.97 1.25 13.18
CA TYR A 20 -14.93 1.31 12.16
C TYR A 20 -14.75 2.73 11.58
N LEU A 21 -15.84 3.40 11.21
CA LEU A 21 -15.77 4.77 10.68
C LEU A 21 -15.23 5.76 11.72
N GLN A 22 -15.62 5.60 13.00
CA GLN A 22 -15.05 6.40 14.09
C GLN A 22 -13.55 6.16 14.27
N ALA A 23 -13.09 4.92 14.10
CA ALA A 23 -11.67 4.61 14.15
C ALA A 23 -10.86 5.28 13.01
N LEU A 24 -11.48 5.50 11.84
CA LEU A 24 -10.86 6.23 10.72
C LEU A 24 -10.81 7.76 10.94
N GLU A 25 -11.54 8.30 11.90
CA GLU A 25 -11.47 9.73 12.27
C GLU A 25 -10.25 10.04 13.16
N ALA A 26 -9.54 9.02 13.63
CA ALA A 26 -8.34 9.20 14.43
C ALA A 26 -7.22 9.91 13.63
N PRO A 27 -6.40 10.76 14.28
CA PRO A 27 -5.28 11.43 13.62
C PRO A 27 -4.35 10.44 12.90
N GLY A 28 -3.95 10.79 11.69
CA GLY A 28 -3.06 9.96 10.87
C GLY A 28 -3.75 8.83 10.12
N LYS A 29 -5.07 8.68 10.25
CA LYS A 29 -5.86 7.73 9.46
C LYS A 29 -6.42 8.38 8.18
N ARG A 30 -6.58 7.56 7.14
CA ARG A 30 -7.23 7.97 5.91
C ARG A 30 -8.74 7.86 6.03
N GLN A 31 -9.43 8.88 5.58
CA GLN A 31 -10.90 8.85 5.51
C GLN A 31 -11.36 7.76 4.54
N LEU A 32 -12.50 7.14 4.85
CA LEU A 32 -13.14 6.20 3.94
C LEU A 32 -13.57 6.92 2.65
N VAL A 33 -13.08 6.42 1.54
CA VAL A 33 -13.53 6.82 0.21
C VAL A 33 -14.31 5.65 -0.40
N VAL A 34 -15.54 5.91 -0.85
CA VAL A 34 -16.33 4.90 -1.56
C VAL A 34 -15.92 4.92 -3.03
N TRP A 35 -15.06 3.99 -3.39
CA TRP A 35 -14.58 3.83 -4.76
C TRP A 35 -15.61 3.09 -5.63
N PRO A 36 -15.64 3.32 -6.95
CA PRO A 36 -16.34 2.42 -7.88
C PRO A 36 -15.79 1.00 -7.77
N VAL A 37 -16.59 0.02 -8.15
CA VAL A 37 -16.14 -1.39 -8.17
C VAL A 37 -14.93 -1.52 -9.10
N HIS A 38 -13.80 -1.95 -8.54
CA HIS A 38 -12.54 -2.10 -9.26
C HIS A 38 -11.70 -3.22 -8.62
N CYS A 39 -10.64 -3.63 -9.29
CA CYS A 39 -9.68 -4.64 -8.82
C CYS A 39 -10.34 -5.91 -8.26
N VAL A 40 -11.40 -6.39 -8.94
CA VAL A 40 -12.13 -7.59 -8.50
C VAL A 40 -11.29 -8.83 -8.75
N LEU A 41 -11.06 -9.62 -7.70
CA LEU A 41 -10.31 -10.87 -7.75
C LEU A 41 -10.83 -11.78 -8.87
N GLY A 42 -9.92 -12.36 -9.65
CA GLY A 42 -10.26 -13.22 -10.78
C GLY A 42 -10.58 -12.49 -12.08
N THR A 43 -10.52 -11.15 -12.08
CA THR A 43 -10.64 -10.36 -13.32
C THR A 43 -9.28 -9.80 -13.74
N TRP A 44 -9.18 -9.37 -15.02
CA TRP A 44 -7.95 -8.74 -15.53
C TRP A 44 -7.58 -7.47 -14.73
N GLY A 45 -8.57 -6.72 -14.23
CA GLY A 45 -8.36 -5.49 -13.48
C GLY A 45 -7.71 -5.68 -12.11
N HIS A 46 -7.68 -6.91 -11.58
CA HIS A 46 -6.95 -7.25 -10.36
C HIS A 46 -5.51 -7.70 -10.65
N ASN A 47 -5.22 -8.09 -11.88
CA ASN A 47 -3.91 -8.61 -12.24
C ASN A 47 -2.85 -7.50 -12.31
N ILE A 48 -1.57 -7.91 -12.21
CA ILE A 48 -0.44 -7.07 -12.53
C ILE A 48 -0.56 -6.65 -13.99
N HIS A 49 -0.26 -5.39 -14.30
CA HIS A 49 -0.26 -4.89 -15.67
C HIS A 49 0.56 -5.81 -16.59
N GLN A 50 0.04 -6.11 -17.77
CA GLN A 50 0.60 -7.12 -18.68
C GLN A 50 2.11 -6.96 -18.88
N GLY A 51 2.58 -5.76 -19.26
CA GLY A 51 4.01 -5.53 -19.51
C GLY A 51 4.90 -5.77 -18.33
N LEU A 52 4.42 -5.44 -17.10
CA LEU A 52 5.14 -5.73 -15.86
C LEU A 52 5.10 -7.24 -15.57
N GLY A 53 3.97 -7.90 -15.76
CA GLY A 53 3.85 -9.35 -15.60
C GLY A 53 4.80 -10.12 -16.52
N GLU A 54 4.92 -9.70 -17.79
CA GLU A 54 5.88 -10.27 -18.74
C GLU A 54 7.33 -10.02 -18.31
N ALA A 55 7.65 -8.84 -17.77
CA ALA A 55 8.98 -8.55 -17.24
C ALA A 55 9.32 -9.42 -16.03
N ILE A 56 8.38 -9.59 -15.10
CA ILE A 56 8.51 -10.50 -13.95
C ILE A 56 8.75 -11.93 -14.44
N ALA A 57 7.95 -12.43 -15.38
CA ALA A 57 8.11 -13.78 -15.90
C ALA A 57 9.49 -14.00 -16.57
N ARG A 58 9.99 -13.03 -17.34
CA ARG A 58 11.35 -13.08 -17.89
C ARG A 58 12.42 -13.12 -16.81
N TRP A 59 12.25 -12.31 -15.76
CA TRP A 59 13.17 -12.28 -14.60
C TRP A 59 13.16 -13.62 -13.87
N GLU A 60 11.97 -14.19 -13.58
CA GLU A 60 11.82 -15.49 -12.92
C GLU A 60 12.50 -16.60 -13.74
N MET A 61 12.30 -16.63 -15.07
CA MET A 61 12.95 -17.58 -15.96
C MET A 61 14.48 -17.44 -16.00
N HIS A 62 14.97 -16.20 -15.98
CA HIS A 62 16.41 -15.93 -16.06
C HIS A 62 17.14 -16.24 -14.75
N THR A 63 16.52 -15.96 -13.61
CA THR A 63 17.16 -16.08 -12.30
C THR A 63 16.86 -17.42 -11.60
N GLY A 64 15.80 -18.10 -11.99
CA GLY A 64 15.27 -19.27 -11.25
C GLY A 64 14.60 -18.90 -9.93
N LEU A 65 14.42 -17.61 -9.63
CA LEU A 65 13.76 -17.12 -8.43
C LEU A 65 12.27 -16.88 -8.70
N THR A 66 11.46 -16.80 -7.66
CA THR A 66 10.03 -16.50 -7.77
C THR A 66 9.75 -15.13 -7.16
N CYS A 67 8.98 -14.30 -7.87
CA CYS A 67 8.51 -13.03 -7.37
C CYS A 67 7.52 -13.24 -6.22
N ASN A 68 7.76 -12.62 -5.08
CA ASN A 68 6.84 -12.66 -3.95
C ASN A 68 5.60 -11.79 -4.26
N LYS A 69 4.42 -12.41 -4.26
CA LYS A 69 3.14 -11.75 -4.56
C LYS A 69 2.30 -11.67 -3.29
N VAL A 70 2.06 -10.46 -2.81
CA VAL A 70 1.30 -10.19 -1.58
C VAL A 70 -0.10 -9.71 -1.93
N LEU A 71 -1.11 -10.48 -1.54
CA LEU A 71 -2.52 -10.08 -1.66
C LEU A 71 -2.93 -9.24 -0.46
N LYS A 72 -3.55 -8.09 -0.74
CA LYS A 72 -4.12 -7.21 0.28
C LYS A 72 -5.63 -7.00 0.05
N GLY A 73 -6.32 -6.37 1.01
CA GLY A 73 -7.73 -6.01 0.86
C GLY A 73 -8.69 -7.20 0.85
N GLN A 74 -8.34 -8.31 1.50
CA GLN A 74 -9.15 -9.53 1.50
C GLN A 74 -10.29 -9.52 2.53
N ASN A 75 -10.29 -8.58 3.47
CA ASN A 75 -11.33 -8.44 4.47
C ASN A 75 -12.30 -7.30 4.07
N PRO A 76 -13.61 -7.60 3.85
CA PRO A 76 -14.56 -6.59 3.40
C PRO A 76 -14.99 -5.59 4.49
N MET A 77 -14.54 -5.78 5.74
CA MET A 77 -14.93 -4.95 6.89
C MET A 77 -13.89 -3.91 7.26
N THR A 78 -12.80 -3.80 6.51
CA THR A 78 -11.76 -2.80 6.71
C THR A 78 -11.07 -2.47 5.39
N GLU A 79 -10.72 -1.19 5.20
CA GLU A 79 -9.87 -0.76 4.09
C GLU A 79 -8.42 -1.21 4.31
N GLN A 80 -7.74 -1.52 3.22
CA GLN A 80 -6.32 -1.83 3.25
C GLN A 80 -5.61 -1.15 2.10
N TYR A 81 -5.11 0.05 2.33
CA TYR A 81 -4.25 0.76 1.36
C TYR A 81 -2.83 0.18 1.37
N SER A 82 -2.24 0.05 2.56
CA SER A 82 -0.90 -0.49 2.72
C SER A 82 -0.79 -1.96 2.30
N ALA A 83 0.36 -2.35 1.74
CA ALA A 83 0.72 -3.74 1.52
C ALA A 83 0.99 -4.50 2.84
N PHE A 84 1.18 -3.78 3.96
CA PHE A 84 1.59 -4.37 5.22
C PHE A 84 0.45 -4.59 6.21
N ARG A 85 -0.57 -3.74 6.24
CA ARG A 85 -1.71 -3.89 7.16
C ARG A 85 -2.96 -3.14 6.68
N ALA A 86 -4.11 -3.49 7.25
CA ALA A 86 -5.33 -2.73 7.07
C ALA A 86 -5.32 -1.41 7.86
N GLU A 87 -6.14 -0.43 7.43
CA GLU A 87 -6.28 0.86 8.12
C GLU A 87 -6.74 0.67 9.59
N VAL A 88 -7.66 -0.25 9.82
CA VAL A 88 -8.10 -0.67 11.16
C VAL A 88 -7.97 -2.20 11.21
N PRO A 89 -6.87 -2.73 11.76
CA PRO A 89 -6.68 -4.17 11.92
C PRO A 89 -7.79 -4.80 12.74
N ARG A 90 -8.20 -6.00 12.39
CA ARG A 90 -9.27 -6.75 13.03
C ARG A 90 -8.70 -7.89 13.86
N VAL A 91 -9.21 -8.03 15.07
CA VAL A 91 -8.79 -9.10 15.99
C VAL A 91 -9.20 -10.50 15.53
N ASP A 92 -10.25 -10.58 14.71
CA ASP A 92 -10.79 -11.83 14.16
C ASP A 92 -10.17 -12.22 12.80
N ASP A 93 -9.26 -11.40 12.24
CA ASP A 93 -8.57 -11.72 10.98
C ASP A 93 -7.11 -11.23 11.00
N ALA A 94 -6.20 -12.14 11.27
CA ALA A 94 -4.76 -11.87 11.34
C ALA A 94 -4.17 -11.31 10.03
N ARG A 95 -4.83 -11.55 8.87
CA ARG A 95 -4.38 -10.99 7.57
C ARG A 95 -4.49 -9.48 7.50
N THR A 96 -5.27 -8.87 8.40
CA THR A 96 -5.42 -7.41 8.51
C THR A 96 -4.36 -6.77 9.39
N ALA A 97 -3.65 -7.56 10.20
CA ALA A 97 -2.56 -7.10 11.06
C ALA A 97 -1.29 -6.79 10.26
N LEU A 98 -0.31 -6.18 10.91
CA LEU A 98 0.98 -5.85 10.29
C LEU A 98 1.70 -7.11 9.83
N ASN A 99 2.03 -7.19 8.55
CA ASN A 99 2.77 -8.29 7.93
C ASN A 99 4.25 -8.22 8.32
N GLN A 100 4.56 -8.77 9.49
CA GLN A 100 5.92 -8.80 10.04
C GLN A 100 6.89 -9.57 9.14
N ASP A 101 6.44 -10.67 8.54
CA ASP A 101 7.31 -11.50 7.69
C ASP A 101 7.78 -10.73 6.46
N LEU A 102 6.90 -9.96 5.83
CA LEU A 102 7.27 -9.10 4.70
C LEU A 102 8.24 -8.01 5.14
N LEU A 103 8.02 -7.38 6.29
CA LEU A 103 8.93 -6.37 6.83
C LEU A 103 10.32 -6.95 7.15
N VAL A 104 10.37 -8.15 7.73
CA VAL A 104 11.63 -8.85 8.00
C VAL A 104 12.37 -9.16 6.71
N GLN A 105 11.67 -9.65 5.68
CA GLN A 105 12.26 -9.90 4.35
C GLN A 105 12.83 -8.61 3.75
N LEU A 106 12.10 -7.50 3.80
CA LEU A 106 12.56 -6.22 3.29
C LEU A 106 13.73 -5.65 4.11
N ALA A 107 13.74 -5.84 5.42
CA ALA A 107 14.83 -5.41 6.30
C ALA A 107 16.13 -6.17 6.02
N ALA A 108 16.03 -7.48 5.77
CA ALA A 108 17.17 -8.36 5.50
C ALA A 108 17.68 -8.31 4.05
N GLY A 109 16.90 -7.75 3.14
CA GLY A 109 17.17 -7.75 1.70
C GLY A 109 18.41 -6.96 1.30
N ALA A 110 18.84 -7.23 0.07
CA ALA A 110 20.06 -6.76 -0.58
C ALA A 110 20.25 -5.21 -0.60
N ASP A 111 21.12 -4.76 -1.43
CA ASP A 111 21.72 -3.44 -1.35
C ASP A 111 20.76 -2.26 -1.43
N ARG A 112 19.82 -2.25 -2.34
CA ARG A 112 18.89 -1.13 -2.56
C ARG A 112 17.44 -1.63 -2.65
N LEU A 113 16.51 -0.93 -2.01
CA LEU A 113 15.08 -1.17 -2.14
C LEU A 113 14.48 -0.09 -3.01
N LEU A 114 13.91 -0.46 -4.15
CA LEU A 114 13.20 0.45 -5.03
C LEU A 114 11.70 0.32 -4.79
N VAL A 115 11.02 1.45 -4.69
CA VAL A 115 9.56 1.52 -4.49
C VAL A 115 8.94 2.21 -5.69
N ALA A 116 7.98 1.56 -6.31
CA ALA A 116 7.21 2.05 -7.45
C ALA A 116 5.78 1.50 -7.37
N GLY A 117 4.89 2.03 -8.21
CA GLY A 117 3.52 1.51 -8.37
C GLY A 117 2.43 2.52 -8.07
N GLU A 118 1.21 2.05 -8.00
CA GLU A 118 0.00 2.86 -7.92
C GLU A 118 -0.79 2.65 -6.62
N ALA A 119 -1.37 3.71 -6.08
CA ALA A 119 -1.14 5.11 -6.41
C ALA A 119 -0.24 5.76 -5.36
N SER A 120 0.64 6.68 -5.78
CA SER A 120 1.56 7.39 -4.87
C SER A 120 0.84 8.17 -3.78
N SER A 121 -0.40 8.60 -4.02
CA SER A 121 -1.25 9.30 -3.05
C SER A 121 -1.93 8.38 -2.02
N HIS A 122 -2.02 7.05 -2.25
CA HIS A 122 -2.79 6.12 -1.42
C HIS A 122 -2.00 4.86 -1.06
N CYS A 123 -2.03 3.83 -1.91
CA CYS A 123 -1.46 2.53 -1.55
C CYS A 123 0.06 2.58 -1.37
N VAL A 124 0.76 3.31 -2.23
CA VAL A 124 2.22 3.49 -2.09
C VAL A 124 2.52 4.33 -0.86
N ALA A 125 1.82 5.46 -0.65
CA ALA A 125 2.01 6.30 0.54
C ALA A 125 1.78 5.51 1.83
N ALA A 126 0.66 4.79 1.95
CA ALA A 126 0.37 3.98 3.12
C ALA A 126 1.42 2.89 3.37
N SER A 127 1.92 2.26 2.31
CA SER A 127 2.96 1.24 2.43
C SER A 127 4.30 1.84 2.87
N VAL A 128 4.67 2.99 2.32
CA VAL A 128 5.90 3.69 2.73
C VAL A 128 5.80 4.17 4.17
N GLU A 129 4.66 4.71 4.60
CA GLU A 129 4.44 5.11 6.01
C GLU A 129 4.66 3.94 6.98
N ASP A 130 4.14 2.75 6.65
CA ASP A 130 4.38 1.55 7.46
C ASP A 130 5.86 1.15 7.46
N MET A 131 6.54 1.27 6.32
CA MET A 131 7.99 1.04 6.23
C MET A 131 8.78 2.03 7.08
N LEU A 132 8.44 3.32 7.06
CA LEU A 132 9.08 4.36 7.88
C LEU A 132 8.95 4.06 9.37
N GLY A 133 7.82 3.50 9.80
CA GLY A 133 7.57 3.12 11.19
C GLY A 133 8.23 1.81 11.63
N ALA A 134 8.62 0.94 10.70
CA ALA A 134 9.02 -0.43 11.00
C ALA A 134 10.44 -0.82 10.55
N LEU A 135 10.96 -0.23 9.48
CA LEU A 135 12.28 -0.60 8.98
C LEU A 135 13.41 0.14 9.71
N PRO A 136 14.58 -0.49 9.87
CA PRO A 136 15.75 0.17 10.44
C PRO A 136 16.22 1.36 9.59
N ASN A 137 16.73 2.41 10.23
CA ASN A 137 17.22 3.62 9.54
C ASN A 137 18.25 3.33 8.45
N GLN A 138 19.11 2.34 8.64
CA GLN A 138 20.08 1.92 7.60
C GLN A 138 19.38 1.39 6.35
N ARG A 139 18.25 0.71 6.51
CA ARG A 139 17.45 0.20 5.39
C ARG A 139 16.70 1.32 4.70
N LEU A 140 16.14 2.26 5.47
CA LEU A 140 15.47 3.44 4.93
C LEU A 140 16.41 4.27 4.05
N LYS A 141 17.66 4.49 4.45
CA LYS A 141 18.69 5.19 3.66
C LYS A 141 19.08 4.47 2.34
N ARG A 142 18.73 3.21 2.21
CA ARG A 142 18.92 2.41 0.98
C ARG A 142 17.62 2.20 0.21
N THR A 143 16.55 2.89 0.60
CA THR A 143 15.26 2.85 -0.07
C THR A 143 15.09 4.07 -0.96
N VAL A 144 14.63 3.87 -2.18
CA VAL A 144 14.46 4.91 -3.19
C VAL A 144 13.05 4.83 -3.77
N LEU A 145 12.34 5.95 -3.77
CA LEU A 145 11.09 6.11 -4.50
C LEU A 145 11.41 6.44 -5.96
N LEU A 146 10.87 5.66 -6.89
CA LEU A 146 10.97 5.93 -8.32
C LEU A 146 9.82 6.85 -8.74
N THR A 147 10.08 8.15 -8.75
CA THR A 147 9.05 9.19 -8.89
C THR A 147 8.37 9.20 -10.26
N ASP A 148 9.04 8.74 -11.29
CA ASP A 148 8.51 8.58 -12.65
C ASP A 148 7.84 7.22 -12.90
N CYS A 149 7.86 6.32 -11.89
CA CYS A 149 7.22 5.02 -11.92
C CYS A 149 6.02 4.94 -10.96
N MET A 150 5.42 6.06 -10.61
CA MET A 150 4.23 6.15 -9.78
C MET A 150 3.44 7.42 -10.11
N SER A 151 2.13 7.40 -9.90
CA SER A 151 1.28 8.58 -10.09
C SER A 151 0.22 8.70 -8.98
N PRO A 152 -0.25 9.91 -8.67
CA PRO A 152 -1.35 10.12 -7.73
C PRO A 152 -2.70 9.78 -8.38
N VAL A 153 -3.69 9.50 -7.55
CA VAL A 153 -5.09 9.62 -7.98
C VAL A 153 -5.39 11.10 -8.24
N THR A 154 -6.05 11.39 -9.34
CA THR A 154 -6.44 12.77 -9.71
C THR A 154 -7.18 13.47 -8.56
N GLY A 155 -6.74 14.66 -8.21
CA GLY A 155 -7.25 15.45 -7.08
C GLY A 155 -6.60 15.16 -5.73
N PHE A 156 -5.62 14.23 -5.70
CA PHE A 156 -4.85 13.88 -4.50
C PHE A 156 -3.34 14.10 -4.68
N GLU A 157 -2.95 14.98 -5.58
CA GLU A 157 -1.55 15.30 -5.91
C GLU A 157 -0.77 15.74 -4.68
N GLY A 158 -1.39 16.53 -3.80
CA GLY A 158 -0.75 16.99 -2.56
C GLY A 158 -0.37 15.86 -1.59
N LEU A 159 -1.09 14.73 -1.60
CA LEU A 159 -0.71 13.56 -0.80
C LEU A 159 0.53 12.87 -1.38
N ALA A 160 0.69 12.84 -2.70
CA ALA A 160 1.88 12.30 -3.34
C ALA A 160 3.11 13.19 -3.10
N GLU A 161 2.96 14.50 -3.15
CA GLU A 161 4.01 15.45 -2.78
C GLU A 161 4.42 15.28 -1.31
N ALA A 162 3.45 15.16 -0.41
CA ALA A 162 3.71 14.92 1.01
C ALA A 162 4.48 13.60 1.24
N LEU A 163 4.15 12.53 0.51
CA LEU A 163 4.89 11.28 0.54
C LEU A 163 6.38 11.50 0.23
N VAL A 164 6.68 12.20 -0.85
CA VAL A 164 8.08 12.45 -1.27
C VAL A 164 8.80 13.27 -0.20
N LEU A 165 8.21 14.36 0.27
CA LEU A 165 8.81 15.23 1.30
C LEU A 165 9.07 14.46 2.60
N GLN A 166 8.09 13.68 3.06
CA GLN A 166 8.23 12.86 4.26
C GLN A 166 9.32 11.79 4.08
N SER A 167 9.37 11.13 2.94
CA SER A 167 10.38 10.11 2.64
C SER A 167 11.80 10.70 2.66
N LEU A 168 12.01 11.83 2.02
CA LEU A 168 13.29 12.54 2.05
C LEU A 168 13.70 12.95 3.48
N ALA A 169 12.74 13.43 4.29
CA ALA A 169 12.99 13.79 5.68
C ALA A 169 13.44 12.59 6.54
N HIS A 170 13.05 11.38 6.17
CA HIS A 170 13.47 10.13 6.83
C HIS A 170 14.70 9.48 6.17
N GLY A 171 15.29 10.14 5.19
CA GLY A 171 16.54 9.73 4.54
C GLY A 171 16.37 8.74 3.40
N LEU A 172 15.17 8.52 2.90
CA LEU A 172 14.96 7.81 1.63
C LEU A 172 15.44 8.67 0.46
N GLY A 173 15.81 8.00 -0.64
CA GLY A 173 16.00 8.68 -1.93
C GLY A 173 14.67 8.87 -2.67
N ALA A 174 14.61 9.86 -3.56
CA ALA A 174 13.52 10.03 -4.52
C ALA A 174 14.14 10.51 -5.83
N MET A 175 13.96 9.75 -6.92
CA MET A 175 14.56 10.04 -8.21
C MET A 175 13.82 9.35 -9.36
N ALA A 176 14.05 9.77 -10.58
CA ALA A 176 13.60 9.05 -11.77
C ALA A 176 14.42 7.77 -11.98
N ILE A 177 13.83 6.76 -12.64
CA ILE A 177 14.51 5.47 -12.88
C ILE A 177 15.81 5.64 -13.66
N GLY A 178 15.86 6.61 -14.59
CA GLY A 178 17.07 6.92 -15.39
C GLY A 178 18.20 7.57 -14.60
N GLU A 179 17.96 8.03 -13.38
CA GLU A 179 18.94 8.64 -12.49
C GLU A 179 19.57 7.63 -11.52
N LEU A 180 19.07 6.38 -11.52
CA LEU A 180 19.65 5.34 -10.67
C LEU A 180 21.13 5.11 -11.06
N PRO A 181 22.06 5.21 -10.09
CA PRO A 181 23.45 4.87 -10.38
C PRO A 181 23.55 3.37 -10.72
N VAL A 182 24.14 3.09 -11.86
CA VAL A 182 24.42 1.72 -12.38
C VAL A 182 25.49 1.06 -11.55
#